data_a549230fa8b60d9c1d8e2039812c6d6e
#
_entry.id   a549230fa8b60d9c1d8e2039812c6d6e
#
_cell.length_a   1.000
_cell.length_b   1.000
_cell.length_c   1.000
_cell.angle_alpha   90.00
_cell.angle_beta   90.00
_cell.angle_gamma   90.00
#
_symmetry.space_group_name_H-M   'P 1'
#
loop_
_entity.id
_entity.type
_entity.pdbx_description
1 polymer ?
#
loop_
_entity_poly.entity_id
_entity_poly.type
_entity_poly.pdbx_seq_one_letter_code
_entity_poly.pdbx_strand_id
1 'polypeptide(L)'
;MQTWLALPDGREEIDPAFEAQTALPLIEAGGASERVIMGQLWGQCAPTTCHAETIYAEIVLAPGSSIPIDVDADERAVMLVGGEASIGGVELELYALAVLAPGAALTLTSHSGARVMLLGGEAFATPRHVWWNFVSSSRERINQAKDDWREGRFGIVPGDSDEFIPLPQVPTTVSYP
;
A
#
# COMPACT_ATOMS: atom_id res chain seq x y z
N MET A 1 -7.26 -7.77 1.78
CA MET A 1 -5.86 -7.55 1.38
C MET A 1 -5.18 -6.78 2.50
N GLN A 2 -3.94 -7.10 2.84
CA GLN A 2 -3.12 -6.34 3.79
C GLN A 2 -2.03 -5.61 3.00
N THR A 3 -1.87 -4.33 3.28
CA THR A 3 -0.85 -3.48 2.65
C THR A 3 0.06 -2.90 3.72
N TRP A 4 1.35 -2.88 3.48
CA TRP A 4 2.33 -2.24 4.34
C TRP A 4 2.73 -0.90 3.72
N LEU A 5 2.70 0.13 4.52
CA LEU A 5 3.13 1.47 4.15
C LEU A 5 4.31 1.86 5.04
N ALA A 6 5.45 2.13 4.44
CA ALA A 6 6.57 2.70 5.18
C ALA A 6 6.29 4.17 5.51
N LEU A 7 6.77 4.61 6.66
CA LEU A 7 6.67 6.03 7.05
C LEU A 7 7.81 6.84 6.42
N PRO A 8 7.58 8.11 6.09
CA PRO A 8 8.62 9.00 5.56
C PRO A 8 9.67 9.34 6.63
N ASP A 9 10.80 9.87 6.19
CA ASP A 9 11.89 10.32 7.05
C ASP A 9 11.37 11.27 8.13
N GLY A 10 11.83 11.08 9.36
CA GLY A 10 11.42 11.87 10.52
C GLY A 10 10.02 11.55 11.08
N ARG A 11 9.32 10.55 10.52
CA ARG A 11 8.04 10.05 11.03
C ARG A 11 8.07 8.60 11.49
N GLU A 12 9.20 7.94 11.38
CA GLU A 12 9.34 6.51 11.72
C GLU A 12 9.14 6.20 13.21
N GLU A 13 9.40 7.17 14.09
CA GLU A 13 9.31 7.01 15.55
C GLU A 13 8.10 7.75 16.16
N ILE A 14 7.04 7.98 15.39
CA ILE A 14 5.79 8.55 15.95
C ILE A 14 5.08 7.52 16.82
N ASP A 15 4.24 8.00 17.73
CA ASP A 15 3.44 7.11 18.57
C ASP A 15 2.52 6.21 17.74
N PRO A 16 2.37 4.93 18.13
CA PRO A 16 1.46 4.02 17.46
C PRO A 16 0.02 4.53 17.54
N ALA A 17 -0.69 4.45 16.43
CA ALA A 17 -2.10 4.80 16.36
C ALA A 17 -2.88 3.75 15.56
N PHE A 18 -4.17 3.64 15.85
CA PHE A 18 -5.10 2.80 15.11
C PHE A 18 -6.29 3.63 14.65
N GLU A 19 -6.61 3.53 13.37
CA GLU A 19 -7.79 4.16 12.77
C GLU A 19 -8.67 3.11 12.09
N ALA A 20 -9.97 3.19 12.30
CA ALA A 20 -10.95 2.40 11.57
C ALA A 20 -11.88 3.34 10.79
N GLN A 21 -11.85 3.25 9.48
CA GLN A 21 -12.67 4.08 8.59
C GLN A 21 -13.79 3.25 7.97
N THR A 22 -15.03 3.67 8.17
CA THR A 22 -16.23 2.99 7.66
C THR A 22 -16.91 3.73 6.52
N ALA A 23 -16.62 5.01 6.32
CA ALA A 23 -17.22 5.89 5.32
C ALA A 23 -16.13 6.41 4.36
N LEU A 24 -15.71 5.56 3.44
CA LEU A 24 -14.73 5.93 2.41
C LEU A 24 -15.42 6.55 1.20
N PRO A 25 -14.81 7.57 0.56
CA PRO A 25 -15.32 8.14 -0.68
C PRO A 25 -15.48 7.09 -1.77
N LEU A 26 -16.64 7.10 -2.42
CA LEU A 26 -16.98 6.24 -3.53
C LEU A 26 -17.37 7.10 -4.73
N ILE A 27 -16.75 6.83 -5.87
CA ILE A 27 -17.02 7.50 -7.14
C ILE A 27 -17.56 6.45 -8.10
N GLU A 28 -18.65 6.77 -8.79
CA GLU A 28 -19.22 5.91 -9.82
C GLU A 28 -19.19 6.67 -11.15
N ALA A 29 -18.34 6.26 -12.06
CA ALA A 29 -18.19 6.86 -13.37
C ALA A 29 -17.65 5.86 -14.40
N GLY A 30 -18.01 6.03 -15.67
CA GLY A 30 -17.43 5.27 -16.79
C GLY A 30 -17.60 3.74 -16.73
N GLY A 31 -18.56 3.24 -15.93
CA GLY A 31 -18.73 1.81 -15.71
C GLY A 31 -17.78 1.26 -14.65
N ALA A 32 -17.17 2.13 -13.85
CA ALA A 32 -16.34 1.76 -12.71
C ALA A 32 -16.92 2.31 -11.41
N SER A 33 -16.63 1.60 -10.31
CA SER A 33 -16.84 2.06 -8.94
C SER A 33 -15.47 2.15 -8.29
N GLU A 34 -15.08 3.36 -7.87
CA GLU A 34 -13.76 3.70 -7.37
C GLU A 34 -13.86 4.13 -5.91
N ARG A 35 -13.23 3.38 -5.00
CA ARG A 35 -13.22 3.68 -3.57
C ARG A 35 -11.85 4.16 -3.14
N VAL A 36 -11.76 5.41 -2.68
CA VAL A 36 -10.50 5.99 -2.15
C VAL A 36 -10.31 5.55 -0.71
N ILE A 37 -9.28 4.74 -0.45
CA ILE A 37 -8.98 4.17 0.87
C ILE A 37 -7.98 5.04 1.61
N MET A 38 -6.94 5.53 0.91
CA MET A 38 -5.95 6.48 1.44
C MET A 38 -5.58 7.51 0.38
N GLY A 39 -5.29 8.72 0.84
CA GLY A 39 -4.83 9.83 0.01
C GLY A 39 -5.94 10.58 -0.71
N GLN A 40 -5.55 11.27 -1.76
CA GLN A 40 -6.46 12.07 -2.58
C GLN A 40 -6.44 11.59 -4.02
N LEU A 41 -7.60 11.22 -4.54
CA LEU A 41 -7.79 10.69 -5.88
C LEU A 41 -9.09 11.21 -6.50
N TRP A 42 -9.09 11.51 -7.79
CA TRP A 42 -10.28 11.88 -8.56
C TRP A 42 -11.13 12.98 -7.90
N GLY A 43 -10.46 13.95 -7.25
CA GLY A 43 -11.13 15.03 -6.54
C GLY A 43 -11.73 14.65 -5.18
N GLN A 44 -11.51 13.44 -4.70
CA GLN A 44 -11.94 12.98 -3.39
C GLN A 44 -10.75 12.74 -2.47
N CYS A 45 -10.92 13.03 -1.18
CA CYS A 45 -9.92 12.82 -0.15
C CYS A 45 -10.44 11.79 0.86
N ALA A 46 -9.68 10.72 1.08
CA ALA A 46 -10.00 9.75 2.12
C ALA A 46 -9.78 10.35 3.52
N PRO A 47 -10.58 9.97 4.52
CA PRO A 47 -10.41 10.43 5.89
C PRO A 47 -9.21 9.79 6.62
N THR A 48 -8.58 8.79 6.01
CA THR A 48 -7.43 8.07 6.59
C THR A 48 -6.21 8.97 6.69
N THR A 49 -5.56 8.99 7.85
CA THR A 49 -4.35 9.79 8.06
C THR A 49 -3.20 9.31 7.18
N CYS A 50 -2.61 10.23 6.41
CA CYS A 50 -1.41 9.98 5.60
C CYS A 50 -0.25 10.84 6.13
N HIS A 51 0.94 10.25 6.24
CA HIS A 51 2.15 10.95 6.67
C HIS A 51 3.05 11.35 5.49
N ALA A 52 2.72 10.86 4.30
CA ALA A 52 3.35 11.15 3.02
C ALA A 52 2.27 11.18 1.94
N GLU A 53 2.57 11.66 0.75
CA GLU A 53 1.68 11.49 -0.37
C GLU A 53 1.49 10.00 -0.66
N THR A 54 0.26 9.55 -0.52
CA THR A 54 -0.08 8.14 -0.58
C THR A 54 -1.32 7.95 -1.42
N ILE A 55 -1.32 6.93 -2.25
CA ILE A 55 -2.44 6.51 -3.07
C ILE A 55 -2.79 5.07 -2.73
N TYR A 56 -4.02 4.84 -2.30
CA TYR A 56 -4.55 3.49 -2.17
C TYR A 56 -6.04 3.51 -2.46
N ALA A 57 -6.43 2.81 -3.52
CA ALA A 57 -7.81 2.75 -3.95
C ALA A 57 -8.20 1.37 -4.47
N GLU A 58 -9.47 1.03 -4.32
CA GLU A 58 -10.12 -0.10 -4.96
C GLU A 58 -10.87 0.39 -6.19
N ILE A 59 -10.72 -0.32 -7.30
CA ILE A 59 -11.42 -0.07 -8.56
C ILE A 59 -12.18 -1.35 -8.93
N VAL A 60 -13.50 -1.24 -9.06
CA VAL A 60 -14.35 -2.32 -9.54
C VAL A 60 -14.87 -1.93 -10.92
N LEU A 61 -14.48 -2.68 -11.94
CA LEU A 61 -14.90 -2.47 -13.32
C LEU A 61 -16.11 -3.35 -13.66
N ALA A 62 -17.14 -2.77 -14.24
CA ALA A 62 -18.21 -3.53 -14.88
C ALA A 62 -17.72 -4.18 -16.19
N PRO A 63 -18.38 -5.22 -16.69
CA PRO A 63 -18.06 -5.78 -18.01
C PRO A 63 -18.08 -4.74 -19.12
N GLY A 64 -17.06 -4.72 -19.97
CA GLY A 64 -16.90 -3.78 -21.09
C GLY A 64 -16.44 -2.38 -20.69
N SER A 65 -16.01 -2.16 -19.44
CA SER A 65 -15.56 -0.85 -18.96
C SER A 65 -14.11 -0.56 -19.29
N SER A 66 -13.83 0.73 -19.46
CA SER A 66 -12.49 1.25 -19.72
C SER A 66 -12.36 2.62 -19.06
N ILE A 67 -11.40 2.77 -18.14
CA ILE A 67 -11.16 4.02 -17.40
C ILE A 67 -9.69 4.45 -17.48
N PRO A 68 -9.40 5.75 -17.50
CA PRO A 68 -8.03 6.22 -17.42
C PRO A 68 -7.48 6.06 -15.99
N ILE A 69 -6.20 5.72 -15.91
CA ILE A 69 -5.40 5.78 -14.67
C ILE A 69 -4.37 6.89 -14.88
N ASP A 70 -4.83 8.12 -14.76
CA ASP A 70 -4.07 9.35 -14.96
C ASP A 70 -3.68 10.03 -13.63
N VAL A 71 -3.50 9.23 -12.60
CA VAL A 71 -3.09 9.70 -11.28
C VAL A 71 -1.64 10.18 -11.33
N ASP A 72 -1.42 11.40 -10.85
CA ASP A 72 -0.07 11.97 -10.75
C ASP A 72 0.57 11.53 -9.42
N ALA A 73 1.59 10.72 -9.51
CA ALA A 73 2.41 10.25 -8.39
C ALA A 73 3.75 9.73 -8.92
N ASP A 74 4.80 9.83 -8.09
CA ASP A 74 6.14 9.37 -8.47
C ASP A 74 6.17 7.87 -8.74
N GLU A 75 5.49 7.11 -7.90
CA GLU A 75 5.40 5.66 -8.01
C GLU A 75 3.94 5.21 -8.05
N ARG A 76 3.63 4.29 -8.94
CA ARG A 76 2.29 3.71 -9.09
C ARG A 76 2.37 2.24 -9.42
N ALA A 77 1.44 1.48 -8.89
CA ALA A 77 1.27 0.07 -9.21
C ALA A 77 -0.21 -0.31 -9.20
N VAL A 78 -0.58 -1.33 -9.96
CA VAL A 78 -1.89 -1.96 -9.88
C VAL A 78 -1.76 -3.45 -9.59
N MET A 79 -2.74 -4.00 -8.91
CA MET A 79 -2.84 -5.43 -8.65
C MET A 79 -4.25 -5.91 -8.99
N LEU A 80 -4.36 -6.84 -9.91
CA LEU A 80 -5.63 -7.53 -10.18
C LEU A 80 -5.93 -8.49 -9.02
N VAL A 81 -7.08 -8.31 -8.37
CA VAL A 81 -7.50 -9.15 -7.23
C VAL A 81 -8.75 -9.99 -7.54
N GLY A 82 -9.34 -9.82 -8.71
CA GLY A 82 -10.46 -10.63 -9.18
C GLY A 82 -10.90 -10.24 -10.59
N GLY A 83 -11.44 -11.19 -11.34
CA GLY A 83 -11.85 -11.00 -12.72
C GLY A 83 -10.67 -10.99 -13.70
N GLU A 84 -10.82 -10.27 -14.80
CA GLU A 84 -9.82 -10.13 -15.88
C GLU A 84 -9.71 -8.66 -16.29
N ALA A 85 -8.51 -8.15 -16.38
CA ALA A 85 -8.25 -6.77 -16.81
C ALA A 85 -6.92 -6.63 -17.51
N SER A 86 -6.82 -5.59 -18.34
CA SER A 86 -5.56 -5.14 -18.94
C SER A 86 -5.29 -3.69 -18.61
N ILE A 87 -4.02 -3.29 -18.59
CA ILE A 87 -3.59 -1.90 -18.42
C ILE A 87 -2.66 -1.51 -19.57
N GLY A 88 -3.00 -0.43 -20.28
CA GLY A 88 -2.25 -0.02 -21.47
C GLY A 88 -2.16 -1.11 -22.53
N GLY A 89 -3.15 -2.01 -22.61
CA GLY A 89 -3.17 -3.15 -23.53
C GLY A 89 -2.37 -4.37 -23.09
N VAL A 90 -1.80 -4.37 -21.87
CA VAL A 90 -1.09 -5.50 -21.27
C VAL A 90 -2.00 -6.19 -20.27
N GLU A 91 -2.23 -7.49 -20.45
CA GLU A 91 -3.05 -8.28 -19.52
C GLU A 91 -2.42 -8.34 -18.14
N LEU A 92 -3.25 -8.15 -17.11
CA LEU A 92 -2.83 -8.24 -15.73
C LEU A 92 -2.93 -9.69 -15.24
N GLU A 93 -1.85 -10.16 -14.66
CA GLU A 93 -1.84 -11.46 -13.99
C GLU A 93 -2.47 -11.34 -12.59
N LEU A 94 -3.33 -12.30 -12.25
CA LEU A 94 -4.02 -12.33 -10.97
C LEU A 94 -3.02 -12.40 -9.80
N TYR A 95 -3.16 -11.47 -8.84
CA TYR A 95 -2.30 -11.28 -7.66
C TYR A 95 -0.85 -10.88 -7.96
N ALA A 96 -0.51 -10.58 -9.21
CA ALA A 96 0.77 -9.96 -9.54
C ALA A 96 0.67 -8.43 -9.41
N LEU A 97 1.73 -7.81 -8.91
CA LEU A 97 1.85 -6.36 -8.85
C LEU A 97 2.47 -5.85 -10.16
N ALA A 98 1.71 -5.09 -10.92
CA ALA A 98 2.19 -4.42 -12.11
C ALA A 98 2.63 -3.00 -11.77
N VAL A 99 3.93 -2.75 -11.77
CA VAL A 99 4.50 -1.40 -11.55
C VAL A 99 4.36 -0.59 -12.83
N LEU A 100 3.81 0.61 -12.72
CA LEU A 100 3.54 1.49 -13.84
C LEU A 100 4.70 2.45 -14.07
N ALA A 101 5.00 2.73 -15.34
CA ALA A 101 6.02 3.72 -15.65
C ALA A 101 5.60 5.11 -15.12
N PRO A 102 6.55 5.90 -14.53
CA PRO A 102 6.27 7.25 -14.08
C PRO A 102 5.67 8.12 -15.20
N GLY A 103 4.63 8.89 -14.89
CA GLY A 103 3.99 9.82 -15.83
C GLY A 103 3.23 9.16 -17.00
N ALA A 104 3.16 7.82 -17.07
CA ALA A 104 2.43 7.15 -18.13
C ALA A 104 0.92 7.34 -17.97
N ALA A 105 0.25 7.89 -18.98
CA ALA A 105 -1.20 7.89 -19.08
C ALA A 105 -1.64 6.51 -19.57
N LEU A 106 -2.25 5.72 -18.71
CA LEU A 106 -2.65 4.35 -18.98
C LEU A 106 -4.15 4.19 -18.84
N THR A 107 -4.70 3.25 -19.57
CA THR A 107 -6.12 2.89 -19.51
C THR A 107 -6.25 1.49 -18.94
N LEU A 108 -7.07 1.35 -17.92
CA LEU A 108 -7.47 0.08 -17.32
C LEU A 108 -8.77 -0.37 -17.99
N THR A 109 -8.77 -1.57 -18.55
CA THR A 109 -9.90 -2.12 -19.31
C THR A 109 -10.26 -3.51 -18.81
N SER A 110 -11.56 -3.82 -18.77
CA SER A 110 -12.04 -5.17 -18.51
C SER A 110 -13.21 -5.51 -19.44
N HIS A 111 -13.18 -6.69 -20.05
CA HIS A 111 -14.28 -7.21 -20.87
C HIS A 111 -15.33 -7.95 -20.05
N SER A 112 -14.92 -8.62 -19.00
CA SER A 112 -15.78 -9.51 -18.19
C SER A 112 -16.12 -8.96 -16.80
N GLY A 113 -15.50 -7.84 -16.43
CA GLY A 113 -15.53 -7.27 -15.08
C GLY A 113 -14.28 -7.64 -14.27
N ALA A 114 -13.82 -6.72 -13.45
CA ALA A 114 -12.61 -6.89 -12.64
C ALA A 114 -12.66 -6.13 -11.35
N ARG A 115 -11.81 -6.56 -10.40
CA ARG A 115 -11.47 -5.80 -9.19
C ARG A 115 -9.97 -5.60 -9.17
N VAL A 116 -9.54 -4.35 -9.08
CA VAL A 116 -8.15 -3.94 -9.15
C VAL A 116 -7.84 -3.03 -7.96
N MET A 117 -6.67 -3.20 -7.35
CA MET A 117 -6.14 -2.26 -6.37
C MET A 117 -5.13 -1.34 -7.05
N LEU A 118 -5.26 -0.04 -6.81
CA LEU A 118 -4.30 0.98 -7.22
C LEU A 118 -3.51 1.42 -5.99
N LEU A 119 -2.19 1.41 -6.10
CA LEU A 119 -1.26 1.80 -5.04
C LEU A 119 -0.25 2.80 -5.62
N GLY A 120 0.24 3.70 -4.78
CA GLY A 120 1.28 4.65 -5.17
C GLY A 120 1.53 5.72 -4.13
N GLY A 121 2.35 6.69 -4.50
CA GLY A 121 2.69 7.83 -3.67
C GLY A 121 4.00 8.47 -4.10
N GLU A 122 4.54 9.33 -3.22
CA GLU A 122 5.86 9.93 -3.41
C GLU A 122 6.97 8.89 -3.19
N ALA A 123 8.04 9.01 -3.99
CA ALA A 123 9.24 8.23 -3.79
C ALA A 123 10.04 8.76 -2.59
N PHE A 124 10.55 7.86 -1.74
CA PHE A 124 11.37 8.28 -0.61
C PHE A 124 12.80 8.63 -1.04
N ALA A 125 13.35 9.70 -0.45
CA ALA A 125 14.72 10.12 -0.69
C ALA A 125 15.75 9.12 -0.12
N THR A 126 15.37 8.37 0.93
CA THR A 126 16.23 7.38 1.57
C THR A 126 15.65 5.99 1.46
N PRO A 127 16.49 4.96 1.23
CA PRO A 127 16.00 3.59 1.13
C PRO A 127 15.40 3.09 2.45
N ARG A 128 14.49 2.12 2.37
CA ARG A 128 13.95 1.42 3.53
C ARG A 128 14.58 0.04 3.66
N HIS A 129 15.01 -0.27 4.88
CA HIS A 129 15.49 -1.58 5.27
C HIS A 129 14.35 -2.35 5.91
N VAL A 130 14.17 -3.58 5.50
CA VAL A 130 13.12 -4.48 6.03
C VAL A 130 13.77 -5.72 6.59
N TRP A 131 13.42 -6.05 7.81
CA TRP A 131 13.76 -7.31 8.40
C TRP A 131 12.55 -7.83 9.20
N TRP A 132 12.02 -8.96 8.81
CA TRP A 132 10.80 -9.53 9.36
C TRP A 132 9.65 -8.49 9.36
N ASN A 133 9.20 -8.01 10.53
CA ASN A 133 8.16 -6.98 10.68
C ASN A 133 8.74 -5.58 10.93
N PHE A 134 10.04 -5.42 10.93
CA PHE A 134 10.68 -4.13 11.19
C PHE A 134 11.06 -3.45 9.88
N VAL A 135 10.70 -2.18 9.77
CA VAL A 135 11.00 -1.30 8.64
C VAL A 135 11.62 -0.01 9.17
N SER A 136 12.73 0.41 8.63
CA SER A 136 13.38 1.68 8.99
C SER A 136 14.31 2.17 7.89
N SER A 137 14.56 3.48 7.84
CA SER A 137 15.63 4.09 7.06
C SER A 137 17.04 3.78 7.63
N SER A 138 17.14 3.27 8.86
CA SER A 138 18.38 2.95 9.56
C SER A 138 18.53 1.45 9.85
N ARG A 139 19.66 0.88 9.43
CA ARG A 139 20.04 -0.50 9.78
C ARG A 139 20.28 -0.67 11.27
N GLU A 140 20.84 0.34 11.90
CA GLU A 140 21.08 0.38 13.35
C GLU A 140 19.76 0.31 14.10
N ARG A 141 18.74 1.04 13.63
CA ARG A 141 17.39 0.99 14.23
C ARG A 141 16.74 -0.39 14.09
N ILE A 142 16.95 -1.08 12.95
CA ILE A 142 16.50 -2.47 12.78
C ILE A 142 17.20 -3.39 13.81
N ASN A 143 18.49 -3.23 14.03
CA ASN A 143 19.21 -4.04 15.04
C ASN A 143 18.73 -3.74 16.45
N GLN A 144 18.50 -2.47 16.77
CA GLN A 144 17.89 -2.08 18.04
C GLN A 144 16.50 -2.71 18.22
N ALA A 145 15.67 -2.71 17.20
CA ALA A 145 14.33 -3.31 17.25
C ALA A 145 14.39 -4.84 17.51
N LYS A 146 15.39 -5.53 16.96
CA LYS A 146 15.60 -6.97 17.26
C LYS A 146 15.93 -7.19 18.75
N ASP A 147 16.76 -6.34 19.32
CA ASP A 147 17.10 -6.42 20.74
C ASP A 147 15.91 -6.04 21.60
N ASP A 148 15.17 -4.99 21.24
CA ASP A 148 13.96 -4.56 21.92
C ASP A 148 12.90 -5.66 21.93
N TRP A 149 12.71 -6.36 20.80
CA TRP A 149 11.78 -7.48 20.73
C TRP A 149 12.19 -8.65 21.59
N ARG A 150 13.47 -9.04 21.53
CA ARG A 150 14.04 -10.15 22.33
C ARG A 150 13.91 -9.91 23.83
N GLU A 151 14.05 -8.67 24.24
CA GLU A 151 14.01 -8.26 25.64
C GLU A 151 12.61 -7.79 26.12
N GLY A 152 11.60 -7.88 25.25
CA GLY A 152 10.21 -7.52 25.58
C GLY A 152 10.00 -6.03 25.82
N ARG A 153 10.79 -5.16 25.17
CA ARG A 153 10.67 -3.70 25.31
C ARG A 153 9.60 -3.06 24.41
N PHE A 154 8.98 -3.83 23.52
CA PHE A 154 7.79 -3.36 22.82
C PHE A 154 6.58 -3.33 23.75
N GLY A 155 5.64 -2.42 23.47
CA GLY A 155 4.39 -2.34 24.21
C GLY A 155 3.58 -3.64 24.11
N ILE A 156 2.80 -3.93 25.14
CA ILE A 156 1.89 -5.07 25.18
C ILE A 156 0.54 -4.70 24.56
N VAL A 157 -0.10 -5.68 23.91
CA VAL A 157 -1.48 -5.52 23.44
C VAL A 157 -2.43 -5.67 24.63
N PRO A 158 -3.26 -4.66 24.95
CA PRO A 158 -4.20 -4.77 26.09
C PRO A 158 -5.16 -5.96 25.89
N GLY A 159 -5.20 -6.85 26.89
CA GLY A 159 -6.06 -8.04 26.88
C GLY A 159 -5.53 -9.22 26.06
N ASP A 160 -4.33 -9.13 25.51
CA ASP A 160 -3.66 -10.21 24.78
C ASP A 160 -2.18 -10.22 25.13
N SER A 161 -1.83 -11.00 26.13
CA SER A 161 -0.46 -11.14 26.65
C SER A 161 0.04 -12.58 26.70
N ASP A 162 -0.79 -13.54 26.26
CA ASP A 162 -0.51 -14.96 26.40
C ASP A 162 0.32 -15.51 25.24
N GLU A 163 0.25 -14.87 24.08
CA GLU A 163 0.98 -15.28 22.89
C GLU A 163 2.21 -14.39 22.65
N PHE A 164 3.31 -15.02 22.31
CA PHE A 164 4.56 -14.37 21.93
C PHE A 164 5.12 -15.00 20.67
N ILE A 165 5.36 -14.21 19.64
CA ILE A 165 6.01 -14.66 18.42
C ILE A 165 7.53 -14.44 18.55
N PRO A 166 8.35 -15.52 18.63
CA PRO A 166 9.80 -15.38 18.72
C PRO A 166 10.39 -14.81 17.45
N LEU A 167 11.53 -14.14 17.57
CA LEU A 167 12.27 -13.65 16.39
C LEU A 167 12.58 -14.81 15.43
N PRO A 168 12.31 -14.65 14.14
CA PRO A 168 12.64 -15.67 13.14
C PRO A 168 14.17 -15.74 12.96
N GLN A 169 14.66 -16.93 12.58
CA GLN A 169 16.04 -17.13 12.16
C GLN A 169 16.24 -16.68 10.70
N VAL A 170 15.87 -15.47 10.38
CA VAL A 170 16.03 -14.90 9.03
C VAL A 170 17.39 -14.19 8.97
N PRO A 171 18.29 -14.61 8.10
CA PRO A 171 19.67 -14.16 8.17
C PRO A 171 19.89 -12.73 7.69
N THR A 172 19.04 -12.19 6.81
CA THR A 172 19.41 -10.98 6.07
C THR A 172 18.32 -9.91 6.12
N THR A 173 18.72 -8.66 6.42
CA THR A 173 17.92 -7.46 6.21
C THR A 173 17.93 -7.12 4.72
N VAL A 174 16.76 -6.93 4.12
CA VAL A 174 16.60 -6.51 2.74
C VAL A 174 16.49 -4.98 2.70
N SER A 175 17.05 -4.36 1.67
CA SER A 175 16.96 -2.92 1.44
C SER A 175 16.25 -2.67 0.11
N TYR A 176 15.32 -1.74 0.14
CA TYR A 176 14.60 -1.27 -1.03
C TYR A 176 15.01 0.18 -1.29
N PRO A 177 15.21 0.55 -2.55
CA PRO A 177 15.58 1.92 -2.95
C PRO A 177 14.49 2.91 -2.57
#